data_a68041d1478d96cfcdf54511b4ca7551
#
_entry.id   a68041d1478d96cfcdf54511b4ca7551
#
_cell.length_a   1.000
_cell.length_b   1.000
_cell.length_c   1.000
_cell.angle_alpha   90.00
_cell.angle_beta   90.00
_cell.angle_gamma   90.00
#
_symmetry.space_group_name_H-M   'P 1'
#
loop_
_entity.id
_entity.type
_entity.pdbx_description
1 polymer ?
#
loop_
_entity_poly.entity_id
_entity_poly.type
_entity_poly.pdbx_seq_one_letter_code
_entity_poly.pdbx_strand_id
1 'polypeptide(L)'
;GNRAFRDLEKLVNTYHDDAMLHFRNEVVLLDELDYRRTCYFFAGFPIQTIAWLMDENVKNVYQRRLRLRKMIDSSTFIHKDLYARLLSN
;
A
#
# COMPACT_ATOMS: atom_id res chain seq x y z
N GLY A 1 -15.90 3.34 -5.87
CA GLY A 1 -15.96 4.66 -5.26
C GLY A 1 -15.25 4.72 -3.92
N ASN A 2 -15.32 5.87 -3.28
CA ASN A 2 -14.61 6.10 -2.01
C ASN A 2 -15.08 5.17 -0.89
N ARG A 3 -16.35 4.77 -0.90
CA ARG A 3 -16.89 3.86 0.11
C ARG A 3 -16.28 2.47 -0.01
N ALA A 4 -16.17 1.95 -1.22
CA ALA A 4 -15.57 0.63 -1.45
C ALA A 4 -14.10 0.62 -1.03
N PHE A 5 -13.38 1.70 -1.32
CA PHE A 5 -11.99 1.83 -0.89
C PHE A 5 -11.87 1.88 0.63
N ARG A 6 -12.74 2.64 1.31
CA ARG A 6 -12.73 2.71 2.78
C ARG A 6 -13.05 1.36 3.42
N ASP A 7 -13.94 0.58 2.80
CA ASP A 7 -14.24 -0.76 3.29
C ASP A 7 -13.01 -1.68 3.16
N LEU A 8 -12.29 -1.59 2.05
CA LEU A 8 -11.04 -2.34 1.87
C LEU A 8 -9.99 -1.91 2.89
N GLU A 9 -9.84 -0.60 3.10
CA GLU A 9 -8.91 -0.06 4.09
C GLU A 9 -9.18 -0.62 5.49
N LYS A 10 -10.46 -0.70 5.88
CA LYS A 10 -10.86 -1.29 7.16
C LYS A 10 -10.52 -2.77 7.24
N LEU A 11 -10.72 -3.51 6.14
CA LEU A 11 -10.37 -4.93 6.09
C LEU A 11 -8.87 -5.13 6.23
N VAL A 12 -8.06 -4.35 5.54
CA VAL A 12 -6.60 -4.41 5.67
C VAL A 12 -6.18 -4.15 7.10
N ASN A 13 -6.75 -3.12 7.74
CA ASN A 13 -6.44 -2.81 9.12
C ASN A 13 -6.86 -3.95 10.07
N THR A 14 -8.03 -4.56 9.83
CA THR A 14 -8.51 -5.66 10.67
C THR A 14 -7.63 -6.89 10.60
N TYR A 15 -7.18 -7.26 9.39
CA TYR A 15 -6.46 -8.52 9.19
C TYR A 15 -4.94 -8.36 9.19
N HIS A 16 -4.42 -7.13 9.14
CA HIS A 16 -2.99 -6.86 9.02
C HIS A 16 -2.51 -5.81 10.02
N ASP A 17 -2.93 -5.96 11.28
CA ASP A 17 -2.35 -5.20 12.42
C ASP A 17 -2.39 -3.68 12.23
N ASP A 18 -3.50 -3.13 11.73
CA ASP A 18 -3.69 -1.69 11.49
C ASP A 18 -2.64 -1.11 10.53
N ALA A 19 -2.21 -1.88 9.55
CA ALA A 19 -1.12 -1.49 8.66
C ALA A 19 -1.37 -0.15 7.96
N MET A 20 -2.59 0.12 7.49
CA MET A 20 -2.87 1.38 6.81
C MET A 20 -2.89 2.56 7.76
N LEU A 21 -3.41 2.36 8.97
CA LEU A 21 -3.39 3.39 10.00
C LEU A 21 -1.95 3.77 10.36
N HIS A 22 -1.11 2.78 10.63
CA HIS A 22 0.30 3.01 10.93
C HIS A 22 1.01 3.68 9.76
N PHE A 23 0.77 3.22 8.55
CA PHE A 23 1.43 3.74 7.36
C PHE A 23 1.10 5.22 7.15
N ARG A 24 -0.17 5.59 7.27
CA ARG A 24 -0.58 7.01 7.15
C ARG A 24 0.07 7.88 8.22
N ASN A 25 0.22 7.37 9.43
CA ASN A 25 0.83 8.12 10.53
C ASN A 25 2.34 8.26 10.38
N GLU A 26 3.03 7.26 9.84
CA GLU A 26 4.49 7.28 9.71
C GLU A 26 4.97 7.95 8.42
N VAL A 27 4.22 7.83 7.32
CA VAL A 27 4.63 8.37 6.01
C VAL A 27 3.89 9.66 5.74
N VAL A 28 4.47 10.77 6.21
CA VAL A 28 3.81 12.07 6.28
C VAL A 28 3.61 12.73 4.90
N LEU A 29 4.51 12.48 3.94
CA LEU A 29 4.49 13.11 2.61
C LEU A 29 3.90 12.23 1.53
N LEU A 30 2.96 11.39 1.89
CA LEU A 30 2.32 10.45 0.98
C LEU A 30 1.10 11.10 0.31
N ASP A 31 1.04 11.06 -1.03
CA ASP A 31 -0.16 11.53 -1.71
C ASP A 31 -1.25 10.43 -1.72
N GLU A 32 -2.47 10.82 -2.10
CA GLU A 32 -3.62 9.90 -2.05
C GLU A 32 -3.49 8.75 -3.04
N LEU A 33 -2.89 8.95 -4.19
CA LEU A 33 -2.71 7.87 -5.17
C LEU A 33 -1.71 6.82 -4.65
N ASP A 34 -0.61 7.27 -4.07
CA ASP A 34 0.35 6.36 -3.45
C ASP A 34 -0.26 5.64 -2.26
N TYR A 35 -1.07 6.31 -1.46
CA TYR A 35 -1.77 5.70 -0.34
C TYR A 35 -2.71 4.59 -0.82
N ARG A 36 -3.49 4.84 -1.88
CA ARG A 36 -4.39 3.83 -2.45
C ARG A 36 -3.64 2.63 -3.00
N ARG A 37 -2.55 2.87 -3.74
CA ARG A 37 -1.73 1.76 -4.26
C ARG A 37 -1.18 0.92 -3.12
N THR A 38 -0.71 1.58 -2.06
CA THR A 38 -0.17 0.89 -0.89
C THR A 38 -1.23 -0.01 -0.26
N CYS A 39 -2.45 0.49 -0.12
CA CYS A 39 -3.55 -0.30 0.41
C CYS A 39 -3.80 -1.55 -0.44
N TYR A 40 -3.82 -1.41 -1.76
CA TYR A 40 -3.99 -2.55 -2.67
C TYR A 40 -2.83 -3.54 -2.57
N PHE A 41 -1.59 -3.04 -2.45
CA PHE A 41 -0.42 -3.90 -2.24
C PHE A 41 -0.54 -4.70 -0.95
N PHE A 42 -0.89 -4.04 0.15
CA PHE A 42 -1.04 -4.69 1.45
C PHE A 42 -2.20 -5.66 1.48
N ALA A 43 -3.25 -5.40 0.70
CA ALA A 43 -4.36 -6.33 0.55
C ALA A 43 -3.99 -7.57 -0.27
N GLY A 44 -2.83 -7.57 -0.93
CA GLY A 44 -2.35 -8.70 -1.72
C GLY A 44 -2.91 -8.77 -3.14
N PHE A 45 -3.42 -7.67 -3.66
CA PHE A 45 -3.96 -7.66 -5.02
C PHE A 45 -2.82 -7.82 -6.05
N PRO A 46 -3.06 -8.57 -7.14
CA PRO A 46 -2.10 -8.65 -8.24
C PRO A 46 -1.89 -7.28 -8.90
N ILE A 47 -0.70 -7.07 -9.44
CA ILE A 47 -0.34 -5.79 -10.10
C ILE A 47 -1.32 -5.45 -11.22
N GLN A 48 -1.76 -6.43 -12.00
CA GLN A 48 -2.73 -6.23 -13.09
C GLN A 48 -4.07 -5.70 -12.57
N THR A 49 -4.54 -6.24 -11.44
CA THR A 49 -5.77 -5.80 -10.80
C THR A 49 -5.64 -4.37 -10.30
N ILE A 50 -4.50 -4.04 -9.69
CA ILE A 50 -4.24 -2.69 -9.18
C ILE A 50 -4.19 -1.68 -10.33
N ALA A 51 -3.51 -2.03 -11.42
CA ALA A 51 -3.46 -1.19 -12.61
C ALA A 51 -4.85 -0.87 -13.14
N TRP A 52 -5.72 -1.88 -13.18
CA TRP A 52 -7.11 -1.70 -13.61
C TRP A 52 -7.88 -0.79 -12.65
N LEU A 53 -7.77 -1.04 -11.35
CA LEU A 53 -8.48 -0.25 -10.32
C LEU A 53 -8.02 1.20 -10.30
N MET A 54 -6.74 1.47 -10.59
CA MET A 54 -6.14 2.80 -10.55
C MET A 54 -6.17 3.51 -11.91
N ASP A 55 -6.64 2.83 -12.97
CA ASP A 55 -6.56 3.33 -14.34
C ASP A 55 -5.12 3.71 -14.71
N GLU A 56 -4.19 2.83 -14.39
CA GLU A 56 -2.76 2.99 -14.67
C GLU A 56 -2.24 1.80 -15.46
N ASN A 57 -1.08 1.94 -16.12
CA ASN A 57 -0.47 0.79 -16.77
C ASN A 57 0.29 -0.06 -15.75
N VAL A 58 0.45 -1.34 -16.07
CA VAL A 58 1.11 -2.33 -15.20
C VAL A 58 2.54 -1.92 -14.87
N LYS A 59 3.26 -1.37 -15.85
CA LYS A 59 4.65 -0.94 -15.65
C LYS A 59 4.76 0.15 -14.58
N ASN A 60 3.85 1.11 -14.60
CA ASN A 60 3.82 2.18 -13.62
C ASN A 60 3.56 1.62 -12.21
N VAL A 61 2.58 0.74 -12.07
CA VAL A 61 2.26 0.13 -10.76
C VAL A 61 3.46 -0.66 -10.23
N TYR A 62 4.10 -1.44 -11.10
CA TYR A 62 5.28 -2.21 -10.74
C TYR A 62 6.41 -1.30 -10.24
N GLN A 63 6.68 -0.20 -10.95
CA GLN A 63 7.73 0.74 -10.55
C GLN A 63 7.41 1.43 -9.23
N ARG A 64 6.14 1.78 -9.01
CA ARG A 64 5.70 2.38 -7.75
C ARG A 64 5.89 1.41 -6.58
N ARG A 65 5.61 0.12 -6.81
CA ARG A 65 5.84 -0.91 -5.80
C ARG A 65 7.33 -1.03 -5.45
N LEU A 66 8.20 -0.99 -6.45
CA LEU A 66 9.65 -1.03 -6.21
C LEU A 66 10.13 0.18 -5.41
N ARG A 67 9.62 1.38 -5.73
CA ARG A 67 9.96 2.60 -4.98
C ARG A 67 9.50 2.50 -3.53
N LEU A 68 8.29 2.03 -3.33
CA LEU A 68 7.73 1.84 -1.99
C LEU A 68 8.61 0.88 -1.19
N ARG A 69 8.99 -0.23 -1.77
CA ARG A 69 9.88 -1.19 -1.11
C ARG A 69 11.21 -0.57 -0.72
N LYS A 70 11.84 0.17 -1.64
CA LYS A 70 13.11 0.84 -1.35
C LYS A 70 12.97 1.86 -0.23
N MET A 71 11.90 2.63 -0.24
CA MET A 71 11.64 3.61 0.81
C MET A 71 11.50 2.93 2.17
N ILE A 72 10.73 1.85 2.25
CA ILE A 72 10.53 1.11 3.49
C ILE A 72 11.84 0.49 3.95
N ASP A 73 12.59 -0.16 3.06
CA ASP A 73 13.84 -0.84 3.40
C ASP A 73 14.89 0.12 3.96
N SER A 74 14.93 1.36 3.47
CA SER A 74 15.87 2.38 3.96
C SER A 74 15.32 3.21 5.12
N SER A 75 14.10 2.96 5.56
CA SER A 75 13.43 3.75 6.60
C SER A 75 13.79 3.28 8.01
N THR A 76 13.44 4.14 8.97
CA THR A 76 13.43 3.78 10.39
C THR A 76 12.00 3.73 10.94
N PHE A 77 11.04 3.43 10.09
CA PHE A 77 9.63 3.32 10.50
C PHE A 77 9.47 2.29 11.61
N ILE A 78 8.65 2.62 12.60
CA ILE A 78 8.37 1.72 13.72
C ILE A 78 7.79 0.39 13.22
N HIS A 79 6.94 0.44 12.19
CA HIS A 79 6.27 -0.74 11.65
C HIS A 79 6.89 -1.23 10.33
N LYS A 80 8.17 -0.95 10.14
CA LYS A 80 8.91 -1.33 8.93
C LYS A 80 8.76 -2.80 8.57
N ASP A 81 8.88 -3.68 9.55
CA ASP A 81 8.84 -5.13 9.31
C ASP A 81 7.44 -5.58 8.85
N LEU A 82 6.39 -4.98 9.39
CA LEU A 82 5.02 -5.24 8.95
C LEU A 82 4.84 -4.86 7.48
N TYR A 83 5.27 -3.66 7.09
CA TYR A 83 5.15 -3.19 5.71
C TYR A 83 5.95 -4.07 4.75
N ALA A 84 7.18 -4.41 5.11
CA ALA A 84 8.03 -5.26 4.29
C ALA A 84 7.40 -6.64 4.07
N ARG A 85 6.83 -7.21 5.13
CA ARG A 85 6.15 -8.51 5.06
C ARG A 85 4.95 -8.45 4.10
N LEU A 86 4.13 -7.40 4.19
CA LEU A 86 2.94 -7.28 3.34
C LEU A 86 3.30 -7.04 1.87
N LEU A 87 4.45 -6.43 1.58
CA LEU A 87 4.92 -6.22 0.21
C LEU A 87 5.58 -7.45 -0.40
N SER A 88 5.98 -8.42 0.39
CA SER A 88 6.70 -9.60 -0.12
C SER A 88 5.76 -10.69 -0.65
N ASN A 89 4.48 -10.51 -0.55
CA ASN A 89 3.49 -11.48 -1.06
C ASN A 89 3.18 -11.27 -2.54
#